data_a351cc983f884571916d7625d2e4d8ac
#
_entry.id   a351cc983f884571916d7625d2e4d8ac
#
_cell.length_a   1.000
_cell.length_b   1.000
_cell.length_c   1.000
_cell.angle_alpha   90.00
_cell.angle_beta   90.00
_cell.angle_gamma   90.00
#
_symmetry.space_group_name_H-M   'P 1'
#
loop_
_entity.id
_entity.type
_entity.pdbx_description
1 polymer ?
#
loop_
_entity_poly.entity_id
_entity_poly.type
_entity_poly.pdbx_seq_one_letter_code
_entity_poly.pdbx_strand_id
1 'polypeptide(L)'
;MRASRLGWAIPAAVVPVLMLLAYGFKTDPHEVPSPLLGRPATAFSLTTFAGAPVSLEGLRGKVVMLNFWASWCVPACYDEAPALERTWREYKDKGVVVIGVDIQDKEEAARKFLAEFGHSFPNAPDPAGRVAVSYGVYGVPETFFIDRKGRVRFKKVGPVTDEFARQHLDALLKEPS
;
A
#
# COMPACT_ATOMS: atom_id res chain seq x y z
N MET A 1 54.75 -19.96 -29.72
CA MET A 1 53.75 -18.91 -29.39
C MET A 1 52.55 -19.55 -28.70
N ARG A 2 52.57 -19.60 -27.36
CA ARG A 2 51.44 -20.06 -26.56
C ARG A 2 50.56 -18.84 -26.22
N ALA A 3 49.68 -18.47 -27.13
CA ALA A 3 48.68 -17.44 -26.84
C ALA A 3 47.77 -17.94 -25.73
N SER A 4 47.70 -17.20 -24.70
CA SER A 4 47.19 -17.49 -23.37
C SER A 4 45.75 -17.99 -23.39
N ARG A 5 45.56 -19.29 -23.08
CA ARG A 5 44.24 -19.85 -22.71
C ARG A 5 43.58 -19.08 -21.56
N LEU A 6 44.37 -18.34 -20.80
CA LEU A 6 43.92 -17.46 -19.71
C LEU A 6 43.11 -16.24 -20.18
N GLY A 7 43.40 -15.74 -21.41
CA GLY A 7 42.65 -14.60 -21.94
C GLY A 7 41.19 -14.88 -22.29
N TRP A 8 40.84 -16.14 -22.52
CA TRP A 8 39.47 -16.56 -22.78
C TRP A 8 38.72 -17.05 -21.53
N ALA A 9 39.43 -17.38 -20.45
CA ALA A 9 38.83 -17.85 -19.22
C ALA A 9 38.10 -16.70 -18.48
N ILE A 10 38.61 -15.48 -18.56
CA ILE A 10 38.02 -14.30 -17.93
C ILE A 10 36.66 -13.98 -18.55
N PRO A 11 36.51 -13.74 -19.87
CA PRO A 11 35.18 -13.48 -20.43
C PRO A 11 34.22 -14.66 -20.30
N ALA A 12 34.68 -15.90 -20.33
CA ALA A 12 33.86 -17.07 -20.09
C ALA A 12 33.28 -17.16 -18.66
N ALA A 13 33.96 -16.59 -17.68
CA ALA A 13 33.46 -16.50 -16.30
C ALA A 13 32.62 -15.24 -16.07
N VAL A 14 32.98 -14.13 -16.66
CA VAL A 14 32.31 -12.82 -16.47
C VAL A 14 30.93 -12.77 -17.16
N VAL A 15 30.82 -13.30 -18.36
CA VAL A 15 29.55 -13.25 -19.13
C VAL A 15 28.39 -13.95 -18.41
N PRO A 16 28.53 -15.18 -17.86
CA PRO A 16 27.46 -15.80 -17.07
C PRO A 16 27.06 -15.01 -15.83
N VAL A 17 28.05 -14.40 -15.14
CA VAL A 17 27.76 -13.56 -13.96
C VAL A 17 26.98 -12.32 -14.35
N LEU A 18 27.37 -11.65 -15.44
CA LEU A 18 26.63 -10.49 -15.95
C LEU A 18 25.21 -10.88 -16.41
N MET A 19 25.04 -12.04 -17.04
CA MET A 19 23.71 -12.55 -17.40
C MET A 19 22.84 -12.86 -16.17
N LEU A 20 23.40 -13.45 -15.12
CA LEU A 20 22.70 -13.70 -13.87
C LEU A 20 22.30 -12.39 -13.18
N LEU A 21 23.19 -11.41 -13.15
CA LEU A 21 22.88 -10.08 -12.62
C LEU A 21 21.79 -9.39 -13.45
N ALA A 22 21.90 -9.41 -14.78
CA ALA A 22 20.87 -8.82 -15.65
C ALA A 22 19.52 -9.53 -15.53
N TYR A 23 19.51 -10.84 -15.27
CA TYR A 23 18.28 -11.58 -15.00
C TYR A 23 17.70 -11.21 -13.62
N GLY A 24 18.55 -11.04 -12.61
CA GLY A 24 18.14 -10.60 -11.26
C GLY A 24 17.52 -9.20 -11.25
N PHE A 25 17.99 -8.29 -12.09
CA PHE A 25 17.41 -6.95 -12.23
C PHE A 25 16.04 -6.91 -12.93
N LYS A 26 15.61 -8.00 -13.57
CA LYS A 26 14.26 -8.08 -14.17
C LYS A 26 13.18 -8.42 -13.13
N THR A 27 13.58 -8.91 -11.98
CA THR A 27 12.63 -9.19 -10.90
C THR A 27 12.40 -7.89 -10.12
N ASP A 28 11.17 -7.39 -10.13
CA ASP A 28 10.82 -6.20 -9.36
C ASP A 28 10.90 -6.53 -7.86
N PRO A 29 11.88 -5.98 -7.12
CA PRO A 29 12.03 -6.26 -5.68
C PRO A 29 10.89 -5.69 -4.85
N HIS A 30 10.00 -4.89 -5.43
CA HIS A 30 8.84 -4.31 -4.76
C HIS A 30 7.61 -5.24 -4.74
N GLU A 31 7.63 -6.33 -5.52
CA GLU A 31 6.58 -7.35 -5.46
C GLU A 31 6.86 -8.41 -4.38
N VAL A 32 7.00 -7.98 -3.13
CA VAL A 32 6.96 -8.94 -2.02
C VAL A 32 5.50 -9.31 -1.75
N PRO A 33 5.08 -10.56 -2.05
CA PRO A 33 3.70 -10.97 -1.80
C PRO A 33 3.38 -10.82 -0.32
N SER A 34 2.36 -10.04 0.03
CA SER A 34 1.92 -9.95 1.41
C SER A 34 1.43 -11.31 1.89
N PRO A 35 1.88 -11.79 3.07
CA PRO A 35 1.38 -13.02 3.65
C PRO A 35 -0.13 -12.97 3.98
N LEU A 36 -0.73 -11.79 3.94
CA LEU A 36 -2.16 -11.57 4.18
C LEU A 36 -3.01 -11.76 2.92
N LEU A 37 -2.43 -11.85 1.71
CA LEU A 37 -3.21 -12.05 0.48
C LEU A 37 -4.08 -13.32 0.57
N GLY A 38 -5.39 -13.17 0.32
CA GLY A 38 -6.39 -14.23 0.43
C GLY A 38 -6.78 -14.62 1.86
N ARG A 39 -6.16 -14.02 2.88
CA ARG A 39 -6.42 -14.29 4.30
C ARG A 39 -7.32 -13.21 4.92
N PRO A 40 -7.95 -13.50 6.07
CA PRO A 40 -8.61 -12.48 6.87
C PRO A 40 -7.65 -11.32 7.18
N ALA A 41 -8.10 -10.10 6.95
CA ALA A 41 -7.35 -8.91 7.32
C ALA A 41 -7.23 -8.82 8.84
N THR A 42 -6.11 -8.33 9.33
CA THR A 42 -5.87 -8.17 10.76
C THR A 42 -6.83 -7.15 11.36
N ALA A 43 -7.48 -7.50 12.45
CA ALA A 43 -8.37 -6.59 13.15
C ALA A 43 -7.62 -5.39 13.70
N PHE A 44 -8.21 -4.21 13.58
CA PHE A 44 -7.73 -2.99 14.21
C PHE A 44 -8.90 -2.19 14.80
N SER A 45 -8.58 -1.36 15.77
CA SER A 45 -9.49 -0.35 16.32
C SER A 45 -8.66 0.90 16.64
N LEU A 46 -9.00 2.01 16.01
CA LEU A 46 -8.31 3.28 16.10
C LEU A 46 -9.31 4.42 16.36
N THR A 47 -8.82 5.56 16.83
CA THR A 47 -9.57 6.80 16.90
C THR A 47 -9.06 7.74 15.82
N THR A 48 -9.95 8.23 14.97
CA THR A 48 -9.61 9.15 13.87
C THR A 48 -9.14 10.49 14.39
N PHE A 49 -8.47 11.30 13.56
CA PHE A 49 -8.15 12.69 13.86
C PHE A 49 -9.38 13.57 14.15
N ALA A 50 -10.57 13.14 13.71
CA ALA A 50 -11.85 13.78 14.03
C ALA A 50 -12.47 13.31 15.37
N GLY A 51 -11.81 12.39 16.11
CA GLY A 51 -12.28 11.84 17.37
C GLY A 51 -13.28 10.69 17.26
N ALA A 52 -13.64 10.26 16.06
CA ALA A 52 -14.56 9.14 15.84
C ALA A 52 -13.83 7.79 15.90
N PRO A 53 -14.42 6.73 16.49
CA PRO A 53 -13.85 5.41 16.45
C PRO A 53 -13.97 4.80 15.04
N VAL A 54 -12.95 4.06 14.61
CA VAL A 54 -12.94 3.27 13.38
C VAL A 54 -12.33 1.91 13.64
N SER A 55 -13.01 0.84 13.22
CA SER A 55 -12.51 -0.53 13.36
C SER A 55 -12.86 -1.36 12.14
N LEU A 56 -12.01 -2.35 11.82
CA LEU A 56 -12.28 -3.25 10.71
C LEU A 56 -13.58 -4.04 10.89
N GLU A 57 -13.90 -4.40 12.13
CA GLU A 57 -15.14 -5.14 12.45
C GLU A 57 -16.39 -4.30 12.14
N GLY A 58 -16.37 -3.01 12.47
CA GLY A 58 -17.46 -2.08 12.17
C GLY A 58 -17.68 -1.85 10.67
N LEU A 59 -16.75 -2.32 9.83
CA LEU A 59 -16.79 -2.18 8.38
C LEU A 59 -17.17 -3.47 7.64
N ARG A 60 -17.61 -4.51 8.37
CA ARG A 60 -18.09 -5.75 7.75
C ARG A 60 -19.18 -5.46 6.72
N GLY A 61 -19.13 -6.16 5.58
CA GLY A 61 -20.05 -5.95 4.47
C GLY A 61 -19.70 -4.78 3.54
N LYS A 62 -18.66 -4.01 3.88
CA LYS A 62 -18.09 -2.97 3.01
C LYS A 62 -16.81 -3.45 2.36
N VAL A 63 -16.50 -2.92 1.18
CA VAL A 63 -15.16 -3.00 0.61
C VAL A 63 -14.32 -1.92 1.29
N VAL A 64 -13.13 -2.28 1.77
CA VAL A 64 -12.25 -1.34 2.48
C VAL A 64 -10.97 -1.14 1.69
N MET A 65 -10.61 0.10 1.44
CA MET A 65 -9.32 0.54 0.95
C MET A 65 -8.54 1.14 2.13
N LEU A 66 -7.60 0.35 2.68
CA LEU A 66 -6.81 0.74 3.85
C LEU A 66 -5.43 1.20 3.38
N ASN A 67 -5.17 2.48 3.50
CA ASN A 67 -3.94 3.13 3.07
C ASN A 67 -3.09 3.51 4.27
N PHE A 68 -1.82 3.14 4.25
CA PHE A 68 -0.81 3.53 5.24
C PHE A 68 0.05 4.65 4.65
N TRP A 69 0.16 5.75 5.39
CA TRP A 69 0.81 6.97 4.94
C TRP A 69 1.53 7.71 6.07
N ALA A 70 2.28 8.74 5.75
CA ALA A 70 2.86 9.68 6.71
C ALA A 70 3.15 11.02 6.03
N SER A 71 3.14 12.11 6.79
CA SER A 71 3.45 13.45 6.26
C SER A 71 4.92 13.61 5.84
N TRP A 72 5.81 12.83 6.39
CA TRP A 72 7.24 12.80 6.01
C TRP A 72 7.54 11.98 4.75
N CYS A 73 6.57 11.28 4.22
CA CYS A 73 6.71 10.41 3.04
C CYS A 73 6.65 11.23 1.73
N VAL A 74 7.72 11.96 1.43
CA VAL A 74 7.83 12.83 0.24
C VAL A 74 8.71 12.13 -0.79
N PRO A 75 8.36 12.15 -2.10
CA PRO A 75 7.11 12.70 -2.67
C PRO A 75 5.93 11.72 -2.70
N ALA A 76 6.16 10.44 -2.44
CA ALA A 76 5.25 9.35 -2.79
C ALA A 76 3.84 9.45 -2.18
N CYS A 77 3.71 9.80 -0.88
CA CYS A 77 2.41 9.99 -0.25
C CYS A 77 1.71 11.27 -0.74
N TYR A 78 2.50 12.29 -1.12
CA TYR A 78 1.98 13.53 -1.71
C TYR A 78 1.42 13.29 -3.11
N ASP A 79 2.08 12.44 -3.90
CA ASP A 79 1.66 12.10 -5.27
C ASP A 79 0.33 11.33 -5.28
N GLU A 80 0.07 10.45 -4.29
CA GLU A 80 -1.17 9.68 -4.23
C GLU A 80 -2.33 10.39 -3.54
N ALA A 81 -2.06 11.37 -2.66
CA ALA A 81 -3.08 11.99 -1.82
C ALA A 81 -4.30 12.52 -2.58
N PRO A 82 -4.15 13.21 -3.74
CA PRO A 82 -5.31 13.62 -4.54
C PRO A 82 -6.11 12.45 -5.11
N ALA A 83 -5.47 11.34 -5.45
CA ALA A 83 -6.16 10.16 -5.99
C ALA A 83 -6.99 9.45 -4.91
N LEU A 84 -6.50 9.40 -3.66
CA LEU A 84 -7.24 8.84 -2.53
C LEU A 84 -8.53 9.61 -2.26
N GLU A 85 -8.48 10.95 -2.26
CA GLU A 85 -9.65 11.78 -2.04
C GLU A 85 -10.66 11.66 -3.18
N ARG A 86 -10.20 11.65 -4.46
CA ARG A 86 -11.10 11.40 -5.60
C ARG A 86 -11.76 10.03 -5.53
N THR A 87 -10.99 8.99 -5.19
CA THR A 87 -11.51 7.63 -4.99
C THR A 87 -12.57 7.60 -3.90
N TRP A 88 -12.31 8.23 -2.76
CA TRP A 88 -13.30 8.32 -1.69
C TRP A 88 -14.60 8.96 -2.16
N ARG A 89 -14.53 10.13 -2.80
CA ARG A 89 -15.71 10.84 -3.29
C ARG A 89 -16.51 10.03 -4.31
N GLU A 90 -15.82 9.29 -5.18
CA GLU A 90 -16.45 8.45 -6.19
C GLU A 90 -17.14 7.21 -5.61
N TYR A 91 -16.57 6.61 -4.56
CA TYR A 91 -16.96 5.26 -4.11
C TYR A 91 -17.67 5.20 -2.75
N LYS A 92 -17.68 6.26 -1.94
CA LYS A 92 -18.29 6.27 -0.60
C LYS A 92 -19.75 5.82 -0.57
N ASP A 93 -20.52 6.18 -1.60
CA ASP A 93 -21.94 5.85 -1.71
C ASP A 93 -22.19 4.51 -2.44
N LYS A 94 -21.11 3.84 -2.91
CA LYS A 94 -21.14 2.54 -3.58
C LYS A 94 -20.80 1.36 -2.65
N GLY A 95 -20.64 1.63 -1.35
CA GLY A 95 -20.30 0.59 -0.37
C GLY A 95 -18.80 0.37 -0.15
N VAL A 96 -17.99 1.34 -0.54
CA VAL A 96 -16.54 1.38 -0.25
C VAL A 96 -16.27 2.34 0.90
N VAL A 97 -15.29 1.99 1.74
CA VAL A 97 -14.72 2.89 2.75
C VAL A 97 -13.23 3.01 2.51
N VAL A 98 -12.74 4.24 2.36
CA VAL A 98 -11.31 4.54 2.37
C VAL A 98 -10.91 4.91 3.79
N ILE A 99 -9.81 4.34 4.28
CA ILE A 99 -9.23 4.65 5.60
C ILE A 99 -7.75 4.93 5.42
N GLY A 100 -7.31 6.08 5.94
CA GLY A 100 -5.91 6.39 6.08
C GLY A 100 -5.42 6.02 7.49
N VAL A 101 -4.27 5.37 7.57
CA VAL A 101 -3.55 5.10 8.81
C VAL A 101 -2.23 5.83 8.74
N ASP A 102 -2.10 6.86 9.55
CA ASP A 102 -0.92 7.68 9.67
C ASP A 102 0.08 7.03 10.63
N ILE A 103 1.28 6.71 10.15
CA ILE A 103 2.27 5.95 10.93
C ILE A 103 3.47 6.79 11.34
N GLN A 104 3.87 6.66 12.62
CA GLN A 104 5.12 7.22 13.13
C GLN A 104 5.31 8.70 12.78
N ASP A 105 4.24 9.47 12.84
CA ASP A 105 4.22 10.88 12.48
C ASP A 105 3.91 11.80 13.69
N LYS A 106 4.15 13.09 13.51
CA LYS A 106 3.72 14.12 14.45
C LYS A 106 2.30 14.56 14.10
N GLU A 107 1.41 14.55 15.09
CA GLU A 107 0.00 14.88 14.88
C GLU A 107 -0.21 16.22 14.15
N GLU A 108 0.58 17.23 14.47
CA GLU A 108 0.50 18.55 13.82
C GLU A 108 0.82 18.46 12.33
N ALA A 109 1.88 17.73 11.96
CA ALA A 109 2.31 17.54 10.57
C ALA A 109 1.28 16.71 9.79
N ALA A 110 0.76 15.64 10.40
CA ALA A 110 -0.30 14.82 9.82
C ALA A 110 -1.56 15.65 9.55
N ARG A 111 -2.02 16.44 10.52
CA ARG A 111 -3.20 17.33 10.35
C ARG A 111 -2.99 18.37 9.25
N LYS A 112 -1.77 18.93 9.13
CA LYS A 112 -1.42 19.86 8.04
C LYS A 112 -1.53 19.18 6.68
N PHE A 113 -0.97 17.97 6.54
CA PHE A 113 -1.08 17.16 5.33
C PHE A 113 -2.53 16.89 4.95
N LEU A 114 -3.37 16.45 5.91
CA LEU A 114 -4.78 16.18 5.67
C LEU A 114 -5.54 17.44 5.21
N ALA A 115 -5.22 18.59 5.78
CA ALA A 115 -5.83 19.87 5.40
C ALA A 115 -5.37 20.34 4.02
N GLU A 116 -4.08 20.17 3.69
CA GLU A 116 -3.49 20.54 2.40
C GLU A 116 -4.16 19.80 1.24
N PHE A 117 -4.39 18.48 1.39
CA PHE A 117 -5.02 17.66 0.35
C PHE A 117 -6.54 17.57 0.47
N GLY A 118 -7.14 18.19 1.48
CA GLY A 118 -8.59 18.20 1.69
C GLY A 118 -9.19 16.82 1.91
N HIS A 119 -8.46 15.94 2.59
CA HIS A 119 -8.92 14.57 2.85
C HIS A 119 -10.19 14.58 3.71
N SER A 120 -11.28 14.04 3.15
CA SER A 120 -12.60 13.98 3.80
C SER A 120 -12.97 12.57 4.28
N PHE A 121 -12.15 11.56 3.98
CA PHE A 121 -12.31 10.21 4.49
C PHE A 121 -11.67 10.04 5.88
N PRO A 122 -12.06 8.99 6.64
CA PRO A 122 -11.48 8.70 7.94
C PRO A 122 -9.97 8.50 7.89
N ASN A 123 -9.23 9.28 8.69
CA ASN A 123 -7.80 9.13 8.90
C ASN A 123 -7.52 9.00 10.39
N ALA A 124 -6.70 8.03 10.79
CA ALA A 124 -6.41 7.72 12.17
C ALA A 124 -4.91 7.57 12.42
N PRO A 125 -4.36 8.10 13.53
CA PRO A 125 -2.97 7.94 13.88
C PRO A 125 -2.68 6.53 14.41
N ASP A 126 -1.55 5.97 13.99
CA ASP A 126 -0.90 4.78 14.55
C ASP A 126 0.54 5.11 14.97
N PRO A 127 0.73 5.96 15.99
CA PRO A 127 2.04 6.51 16.34
C PRO A 127 3.04 5.44 16.76
N ALA A 128 2.58 4.33 17.31
CA ALA A 128 3.41 3.19 17.67
C ALA A 128 3.61 2.18 16.51
N GLY A 129 2.98 2.40 15.36
CA GLY A 129 3.07 1.53 14.19
C GLY A 129 2.51 0.11 14.39
N ARG A 130 1.66 -0.10 15.40
CA ARG A 130 1.17 -1.45 15.73
C ARG A 130 0.28 -2.03 14.66
N VAL A 131 -0.59 -1.23 14.09
CA VAL A 131 -1.45 -1.66 12.99
C VAL A 131 -0.60 -1.90 11.74
N ALA A 132 0.32 -0.98 11.42
CA ALA A 132 1.24 -1.12 10.30
C ALA A 132 2.05 -2.43 10.38
N VAL A 133 2.66 -2.72 11.54
CA VAL A 133 3.40 -3.97 11.77
C VAL A 133 2.52 -5.20 11.60
N SER A 134 1.28 -5.17 12.10
CA SER A 134 0.36 -6.30 11.99
C SER A 134 -0.09 -6.60 10.56
N TYR A 135 -0.05 -5.61 9.67
CA TYR A 135 -0.28 -5.74 8.23
C TYR A 135 0.98 -6.05 7.43
N GLY A 136 2.15 -6.09 8.08
CA GLY A 136 3.43 -6.29 7.39
C GLY A 136 3.77 -5.12 6.45
N VAL A 137 3.44 -3.90 6.87
CA VAL A 137 3.86 -2.66 6.20
C VAL A 137 5.34 -2.46 6.50
N TYR A 138 6.14 -2.31 5.45
CA TYR A 138 7.58 -2.08 5.57
C TYR A 138 8.02 -0.72 5.01
N GLY A 139 7.10 0.01 4.39
CA GLY A 139 7.30 1.36 3.88
C GLY A 139 5.96 2.04 3.63
N VAL A 140 6.00 3.34 3.39
CA VAL A 140 4.82 4.10 2.99
C VAL A 140 5.07 4.79 1.65
N PRO A 141 4.04 4.91 0.80
CA PRO A 141 2.68 4.45 1.04
C PRO A 141 2.50 2.96 0.71
N GLU A 142 1.62 2.29 1.44
CA GLU A 142 1.13 0.96 1.12
C GLU A 142 -0.39 0.90 1.28
N THR A 143 -1.07 0.26 0.34
CA THR A 143 -2.54 0.18 0.35
C THR A 143 -3.02 -1.26 0.25
N PHE A 144 -3.95 -1.62 1.12
CA PHE A 144 -4.61 -2.92 1.14
C PHE A 144 -6.06 -2.77 0.71
N PHE A 145 -6.50 -3.65 -0.19
CA PHE A 145 -7.88 -3.75 -0.65
C PHE A 145 -8.51 -4.97 0.00
N ILE A 146 -9.56 -4.75 0.78
CA ILE A 146 -10.22 -5.76 1.61
C ILE A 146 -11.65 -5.94 1.12
N ASP A 147 -12.07 -7.18 0.89
CA ASP A 147 -13.40 -7.50 0.41
C ASP A 147 -14.47 -7.39 1.54
N ARG A 148 -15.76 -7.55 1.18
CA ARG A 148 -16.88 -7.50 2.12
C ARG A 148 -16.83 -8.57 3.22
N LYS A 149 -16.08 -9.67 2.98
CA LYS A 149 -15.86 -10.75 3.96
C LYS A 149 -14.67 -10.45 4.89
N GLY A 150 -14.03 -9.30 4.71
CA GLY A 150 -12.87 -8.89 5.48
C GLY A 150 -11.58 -9.62 5.10
N ARG A 151 -11.42 -10.09 3.86
CA ARG A 151 -10.19 -10.72 3.36
C ARG A 151 -9.38 -9.73 2.55
N VAL A 152 -8.08 -9.74 2.74
CA VAL A 152 -7.15 -8.97 1.89
C VAL A 152 -7.10 -9.59 0.50
N ARG A 153 -7.45 -8.82 -0.52
CA ARG A 153 -7.49 -9.30 -1.89
C ARG A 153 -6.35 -8.75 -2.74
N PHE A 154 -5.98 -7.52 -2.49
CA PHE A 154 -4.87 -6.87 -3.21
C PHE A 154 -4.05 -6.05 -2.24
N LYS A 155 -2.75 -5.90 -2.54
CA LYS A 155 -1.82 -4.99 -1.88
C LYS A 155 -1.13 -4.17 -2.96
N LYS A 156 -1.03 -2.87 -2.78
CA LYS A 156 -0.21 -1.97 -3.57
C LYS A 156 0.90 -1.42 -2.70
N VAL A 157 2.13 -1.59 -3.12
CA VAL A 157 3.31 -0.92 -2.56
C VAL A 157 3.60 0.29 -3.44
N GLY A 158 3.87 1.42 -2.82
CA GLY A 158 4.01 2.69 -3.50
C GLY A 158 2.67 3.38 -3.82
N PRO A 159 2.72 4.55 -4.48
CA PRO A 159 1.55 5.39 -4.71
C PRO A 159 0.43 4.68 -5.47
N VAL A 160 -0.81 4.92 -5.03
CA VAL A 160 -2.01 4.47 -5.72
C VAL A 160 -2.45 5.52 -6.74
N THR A 161 -2.74 5.05 -7.96
CA THR A 161 -3.36 5.89 -9.00
C THR A 161 -4.87 5.68 -9.03
N ASP A 162 -5.61 6.66 -9.59
CA ASP A 162 -7.07 6.54 -9.80
C ASP A 162 -7.44 5.27 -10.59
N GLU A 163 -6.66 4.95 -11.62
CA GLU A 163 -6.91 3.77 -12.46
C GLU A 163 -6.73 2.47 -11.67
N PHE A 164 -5.64 2.36 -10.89
CA PHE A 164 -5.39 1.20 -10.04
C PHE A 164 -6.49 1.02 -8.99
N ALA A 165 -6.87 2.09 -8.31
CA ALA A 165 -7.93 2.06 -7.30
C ALA A 165 -9.27 1.62 -7.93
N ARG A 166 -9.66 2.23 -9.05
CA ARG A 166 -10.90 1.92 -9.77
C ARG A 166 -10.95 0.45 -10.22
N GLN A 167 -9.88 -0.04 -10.86
CA GLN A 167 -9.82 -1.42 -11.32
C GLN A 167 -10.09 -2.42 -10.20
N HIS A 168 -9.47 -2.23 -9.03
CA HIS A 168 -9.56 -3.18 -7.93
C HIS A 168 -10.85 -3.03 -7.12
N LEU A 169 -11.33 -1.79 -6.90
CA LEU A 169 -12.59 -1.54 -6.21
C LEU A 169 -13.78 -2.06 -7.01
N ASP A 170 -13.81 -1.82 -8.33
CA ASP A 170 -14.88 -2.33 -9.20
C ASP A 170 -14.91 -3.86 -9.24
N ALA A 171 -13.74 -4.51 -9.22
CA ALA A 171 -13.65 -5.96 -9.12
C ALA A 171 -14.26 -6.47 -7.82
N LEU A 172 -13.90 -5.88 -6.68
CA LEU A 172 -14.40 -6.27 -5.36
C LEU A 172 -15.90 -5.99 -5.18
N LEU A 173 -16.39 -4.90 -5.75
CA LEU A 173 -17.82 -4.57 -5.69
C LEU A 173 -18.72 -5.54 -6.47
N LYS A 174 -18.19 -6.21 -7.50
CA LYS A 174 -18.88 -7.23 -8.29
C LYS A 174 -18.93 -8.60 -7.60
N GLU A 175 -18.10 -8.82 -6.59
CA GLU A 175 -18.08 -10.09 -5.85
C GLU A 175 -19.34 -10.24 -4.98
N PRO A 176 -19.89 -11.45 -4.87
CA PRO A 176 -21.01 -11.70 -3.96
C PRO A 176 -20.59 -11.50 -2.50
N SER A 177 -21.51 -10.98 -1.70
CA SER A 177 -21.36 -10.74 -0.25
C SER A 177 -21.20 -12.04 0.52
#